data_a4e95d4d3ab57ed0e46a9f665dd882dd
#
_entry.id   a4e95d4d3ab57ed0e46a9f665dd882dd
#
_cell.length_a   1.000
_cell.length_b   1.000
_cell.length_c   1.000
_cell.angle_alpha   90.00
_cell.angle_beta   90.00
_cell.angle_gamma   90.00
#
_symmetry.space_group_name_H-M   'P 1'
#
loop_
_entity.id
_entity.type
_entity.pdbx_description
1 polymer ?
#
loop_
_entity_poly.entity_id
_entity_poly.type
_entity_poly.pdbx_seq_one_letter_code
_entity_poly.pdbx_strand_id
1 'polypeptide(L)'
;IDRGKLLASWDQASGSYKRYHLSSDGVSSRLIPGDTQEVQYWDSDEHSEAGHITESPAVRLQMTSKRLAKLKGLKEDSLTPEIFGESRETALVGFGSSKWAVREAAEKLQEKGEKVAAVHFPQVFPLPKETVELLSGYKKIIVVEQNATGQFEKLLLGEAGIKADGSIRKFDGRPLTAKYIIDSYSTL
;
A
#
# COMPACT_ATOMS: atom_id res chain seq x y z
N ILE A 1 0.22 -18.59 7.53
CA ILE A 1 -0.02 -17.60 6.46
C ILE A 1 -1.37 -17.90 5.86
N ASP A 2 -2.28 -16.93 5.90
CA ASP A 2 -3.53 -17.02 5.15
C ASP A 2 -3.22 -16.99 3.65
N ARG A 3 -3.74 -17.99 2.93
CA ARG A 3 -3.53 -18.14 1.48
C ARG A 3 -4.75 -17.73 0.67
N GLY A 4 -5.74 -17.12 1.31
CA GLY A 4 -6.98 -16.67 0.70
C GLY A 4 -7.95 -17.82 0.39
N LYS A 5 -8.84 -17.62 -0.58
CA LYS A 5 -9.93 -18.54 -0.92
C LYS A 5 -9.42 -19.77 -1.65
N LEU A 6 -8.84 -20.75 -0.92
CA LEU A 6 -8.46 -22.04 -1.47
C LEU A 6 -9.66 -22.99 -1.50
N LEU A 7 -9.77 -23.77 -2.57
CA LEU A 7 -10.71 -24.86 -2.75
C LEU A 7 -9.96 -26.19 -2.62
N ALA A 8 -10.51 -27.14 -1.87
CA ALA A 8 -9.98 -28.49 -1.77
C ALA A 8 -10.41 -29.38 -2.96
N SER A 9 -11.53 -29.03 -3.60
CA SER A 9 -12.09 -29.76 -4.74
C SER A 9 -12.95 -28.84 -5.59
N TRP A 10 -13.29 -29.28 -6.80
CA TRP A 10 -14.27 -28.64 -7.67
C TRP A 10 -15.42 -29.60 -7.94
N ASP A 11 -16.65 -29.11 -7.81
CA ASP A 11 -17.84 -29.87 -8.16
C ASP A 11 -18.09 -29.75 -9.68
N GLN A 12 -17.89 -30.83 -10.41
CA GLN A 12 -18.08 -30.86 -11.85
C GLN A 12 -19.54 -30.62 -12.29
N ALA A 13 -20.52 -30.78 -11.40
CA ALA A 13 -21.91 -30.40 -11.68
C ALA A 13 -22.05 -28.90 -11.85
N SER A 14 -21.12 -28.10 -11.32
CA SER A 14 -21.04 -26.64 -11.49
C SER A 14 -20.39 -26.23 -12.83
N GLY A 15 -20.10 -27.18 -13.73
CA GLY A 15 -19.40 -26.95 -14.99
C GLY A 15 -17.88 -26.93 -14.86
N SER A 16 -17.18 -26.55 -15.92
CA SER A 16 -15.70 -26.46 -15.90
C SER A 16 -15.20 -25.39 -14.94
N TYR A 17 -14.10 -25.68 -14.26
CA TYR A 17 -13.47 -24.76 -13.35
C TYR A 17 -12.99 -23.48 -14.06
N LYS A 18 -13.32 -22.34 -13.50
CA LYS A 18 -12.92 -21.04 -14.01
C LYS A 18 -11.96 -20.37 -13.04
N ARG A 19 -10.67 -20.37 -13.37
CA ARG A 19 -9.59 -19.80 -12.53
C ARG A 19 -9.83 -18.34 -12.14
N TYR A 20 -10.49 -17.61 -13.02
CA TYR A 20 -10.74 -16.18 -12.86
C TYR A 20 -12.22 -15.82 -12.84
N HIS A 21 -13.07 -16.74 -12.33
CA HIS A 21 -14.50 -16.48 -12.27
C HIS A 21 -14.82 -15.12 -11.64
N LEU A 22 -15.87 -14.49 -12.11
CA LEU A 22 -16.32 -13.20 -11.59
C LEU A 22 -16.93 -13.39 -10.20
N SER A 23 -16.52 -12.55 -9.26
CA SER A 23 -17.01 -12.52 -7.88
C SER A 23 -17.27 -11.08 -7.46
N SER A 24 -18.19 -10.86 -6.53
CA SER A 24 -18.57 -9.52 -6.08
C SER A 24 -17.43 -8.72 -5.44
N ASP A 25 -16.52 -9.42 -4.77
CA ASP A 25 -15.31 -8.85 -4.13
C ASP A 25 -14.07 -8.84 -5.05
N GLY A 26 -14.21 -9.34 -6.28
CA GLY A 26 -13.11 -9.44 -7.25
C GLY A 26 -12.09 -10.55 -6.97
N VAL A 27 -12.25 -11.34 -5.88
CA VAL A 27 -11.31 -12.40 -5.50
C VAL A 27 -11.87 -13.76 -5.83
N SER A 28 -11.39 -14.39 -6.92
CA SER A 28 -11.78 -15.74 -7.31
C SER A 28 -11.21 -16.78 -6.36
N SER A 29 -12.02 -17.77 -6.03
CA SER A 29 -11.53 -18.97 -5.35
C SER A 29 -10.60 -19.76 -6.27
N ARG A 30 -9.59 -20.40 -5.72
CA ARG A 30 -8.56 -21.10 -6.50
C ARG A 30 -8.29 -22.51 -6.04
N LEU A 31 -8.11 -23.40 -7.00
CA LEU A 31 -7.54 -24.72 -6.80
C LEU A 31 -6.01 -24.62 -6.85
N ILE A 32 -5.31 -25.48 -6.13
CA ILE A 32 -3.87 -25.64 -6.28
C ILE A 32 -3.63 -26.64 -7.43
N PRO A 33 -2.80 -26.30 -8.42
CA PRO A 33 -2.47 -27.22 -9.50
C PRO A 33 -1.90 -28.52 -8.96
N GLY A 34 -2.42 -29.65 -9.45
CA GLY A 34 -2.01 -30.98 -9.03
C GLY A 34 -2.82 -31.58 -7.86
N ASP A 35 -3.56 -30.77 -7.09
CA ASP A 35 -4.41 -31.27 -6.00
C ASP A 35 -5.74 -31.84 -6.53
N THR A 36 -6.13 -31.48 -7.75
CA THR A 36 -7.35 -31.92 -8.41
C THR A 36 -7.08 -32.28 -9.87
N GLN A 37 -8.07 -32.92 -10.54
CA GLN A 37 -8.00 -33.26 -11.97
C GLN A 37 -8.36 -32.07 -12.89
N GLU A 38 -8.74 -30.92 -12.34
CA GLU A 38 -9.14 -29.77 -13.12
C GLU A 38 -7.95 -29.12 -13.82
N VAL A 39 -8.07 -28.95 -15.13
CA VAL A 39 -7.08 -28.22 -15.93
C VAL A 39 -7.28 -26.74 -15.74
N GLN A 40 -6.19 -26.03 -15.50
CA GLN A 40 -6.19 -24.59 -15.27
C GLN A 40 -5.37 -23.88 -16.35
N TYR A 41 -5.82 -22.71 -16.80
CA TYR A 41 -5.14 -21.90 -17.80
C TYR A 41 -4.74 -20.54 -17.24
N TRP A 42 -3.57 -20.06 -17.64
CA TRP A 42 -2.99 -18.75 -17.26
C TRP A 42 -2.33 -18.12 -18.47
N ASP A 43 -3.14 -17.67 -19.44
CA ASP A 43 -2.62 -16.96 -20.60
C ASP A 43 -2.14 -15.56 -20.20
N SER A 44 -1.24 -14.96 -21.01
CA SER A 44 -0.46 -13.80 -20.63
C SER A 44 -1.21 -12.48 -20.68
N ASP A 45 -2.03 -12.24 -21.70
CA ASP A 45 -2.67 -10.94 -21.93
C ASP A 45 -4.03 -10.82 -21.23
N GLU A 46 -4.98 -10.06 -21.79
CA GLU A 46 -6.33 -10.06 -21.26
C GLU A 46 -6.96 -11.43 -21.45
N HIS A 47 -7.62 -11.92 -20.42
CA HIS A 47 -8.13 -13.28 -20.37
C HIS A 47 -9.59 -13.36 -19.93
N SER A 48 -10.27 -14.41 -20.34
CA SER A 48 -11.61 -14.77 -19.88
C SER A 48 -11.62 -15.33 -18.47
N GLU A 49 -12.79 -15.63 -17.92
CA GLU A 49 -12.91 -16.32 -16.62
C GLU A 49 -12.20 -17.68 -16.60
N ALA A 50 -12.14 -18.37 -17.74
CA ALA A 50 -11.44 -19.65 -17.86
C ALA A 50 -9.91 -19.50 -17.90
N GLY A 51 -9.38 -18.31 -18.12
CA GLY A 51 -7.96 -18.05 -18.21
C GLY A 51 -7.40 -18.04 -19.63
N HIS A 52 -8.25 -18.15 -20.65
CA HIS A 52 -7.83 -18.05 -22.04
C HIS A 52 -7.78 -16.61 -22.52
N ILE A 53 -6.78 -16.32 -23.33
CA ILE A 53 -6.59 -15.03 -23.97
C ILE A 53 -7.84 -14.59 -24.75
N THR A 54 -8.11 -13.29 -24.75
CA THR A 54 -9.24 -12.71 -25.47
C THR A 54 -8.98 -11.26 -25.84
N GLU A 55 -9.47 -10.83 -26.98
CA GLU A 55 -9.49 -9.43 -27.44
C GLU A 55 -10.89 -8.78 -27.27
N SER A 56 -11.84 -9.48 -26.63
CA SER A 56 -13.20 -8.98 -26.44
C SER A 56 -13.24 -7.76 -25.53
N PRO A 57 -13.72 -6.58 -26.00
CA PRO A 57 -13.86 -5.40 -25.16
C PRO A 57 -14.79 -5.61 -23.95
N ALA A 58 -15.84 -6.42 -24.13
CA ALA A 58 -16.78 -6.75 -23.06
C ALA A 58 -16.10 -7.55 -21.93
N VAL A 59 -15.30 -8.57 -22.27
CA VAL A 59 -14.54 -9.36 -21.30
C VAL A 59 -13.49 -8.47 -20.62
N ARG A 60 -12.78 -7.63 -21.35
CA ARG A 60 -11.83 -6.67 -20.79
C ARG A 60 -12.49 -5.76 -19.74
N LEU A 61 -13.66 -5.22 -20.05
CA LEU A 61 -14.41 -4.37 -19.11
C LEU A 61 -14.75 -5.15 -17.82
N GLN A 62 -15.25 -6.37 -17.95
CA GLN A 62 -15.59 -7.23 -16.82
C GLN A 62 -14.36 -7.56 -15.97
N MET A 63 -13.25 -7.98 -16.59
CA MET A 63 -12.03 -8.34 -15.87
C MET A 63 -11.34 -7.13 -15.23
N THR A 64 -11.38 -5.97 -15.88
CA THR A 64 -10.87 -4.72 -15.29
C THR A 64 -11.72 -4.32 -14.07
N SER A 65 -13.04 -4.34 -14.19
CA SER A 65 -13.95 -4.05 -13.06
C SER A 65 -13.73 -5.02 -11.89
N LYS A 66 -13.56 -6.31 -12.19
CA LYS A 66 -13.22 -7.33 -11.19
C LYS A 66 -11.91 -7.03 -10.47
N ARG A 67 -10.86 -6.67 -11.21
CA ARG A 67 -9.56 -6.30 -10.62
C ARG A 67 -9.67 -5.07 -9.72
N LEU A 68 -10.42 -4.05 -10.15
CA LEU A 68 -10.65 -2.85 -9.37
C LEU A 68 -11.48 -3.11 -8.09
N ALA A 69 -12.43 -4.04 -8.14
CA ALA A 69 -13.23 -4.41 -6.96
C ALA A 69 -12.36 -4.89 -5.80
N LYS A 70 -11.19 -5.51 -6.06
CA LYS A 70 -10.26 -5.94 -5.02
C LYS A 70 -9.70 -4.79 -4.18
N LEU A 71 -9.56 -3.60 -4.76
CA LEU A 71 -9.00 -2.44 -4.05
C LEU A 71 -9.85 -2.06 -2.84
N LYS A 72 -11.17 -2.27 -2.91
CA LYS A 72 -12.05 -2.02 -1.76
C LYS A 72 -11.70 -2.94 -0.59
N GLY A 73 -11.61 -4.25 -0.82
CA GLY A 73 -11.21 -5.21 0.20
C GLY A 73 -9.80 -4.96 0.72
N LEU A 74 -8.85 -4.69 -0.18
CA LEU A 74 -7.46 -4.39 0.20
C LEU A 74 -7.36 -3.11 1.05
N LYS A 75 -8.24 -2.13 0.84
CA LYS A 75 -8.29 -0.92 1.67
C LYS A 75 -8.80 -1.21 3.08
N GLU A 76 -9.80 -2.10 3.22
CA GLU A 76 -10.28 -2.53 4.54
C GLU A 76 -9.23 -3.35 5.31
N ASP A 77 -8.45 -4.16 4.61
CA ASP A 77 -7.38 -5.00 5.16
C ASP A 77 -6.03 -4.26 5.25
N SER A 78 -6.00 -2.94 5.00
CA SER A 78 -4.75 -2.18 4.98
C SER A 78 -4.10 -2.11 6.36
N LEU A 79 -2.76 -2.13 6.36
CA LEU A 79 -1.98 -2.03 7.59
C LEU A 79 -2.03 -0.60 8.14
N THR A 80 -2.46 -0.47 9.38
CA THR A 80 -2.52 0.83 10.09
C THR A 80 -1.12 1.45 10.21
N PRO A 81 -0.97 2.76 9.97
CA PRO A 81 0.29 3.45 10.20
C PRO A 81 0.74 3.37 11.65
N GLU A 82 2.03 3.18 11.86
CA GLU A 82 2.64 3.12 13.19
C GLU A 82 3.09 4.51 13.63
N ILE A 83 2.82 4.85 14.89
CA ILE A 83 3.16 6.17 15.47
C ILE A 83 4.19 5.98 16.57
N PHE A 84 5.24 6.78 16.55
CA PHE A 84 6.29 6.82 17.57
C PHE A 84 6.39 8.24 18.13
N GLY A 85 5.98 8.41 19.38
CA GLY A 85 5.87 9.69 20.09
C GLY A 85 4.41 10.17 20.23
N GLU A 86 4.19 11.02 21.22
CA GLU A 86 2.84 11.49 21.61
C GLU A 86 2.47 12.88 21.02
N SER A 87 3.47 13.62 20.54
CA SER A 87 3.26 14.97 20.01
C SER A 87 2.34 14.97 18.79
N ARG A 88 1.50 16.00 18.71
CA ARG A 88 0.66 16.29 17.54
C ARG A 88 1.06 17.62 16.85
N GLU A 89 2.21 18.18 17.22
CA GLU A 89 2.69 19.41 16.57
C GLU A 89 3.26 19.08 15.19
N THR A 90 4.26 18.20 15.08
CA THR A 90 4.90 17.85 13.81
C THR A 90 4.94 16.33 13.60
N ALA A 91 4.50 15.87 12.45
CA ALA A 91 4.69 14.49 11.99
C ALA A 91 5.89 14.41 11.02
N LEU A 92 6.86 13.55 11.34
CA LEU A 92 7.84 13.05 10.36
C LEU A 92 7.28 11.79 9.73
N VAL A 93 6.79 11.90 8.49
CA VAL A 93 6.05 10.84 7.81
C VAL A 93 6.95 10.08 6.86
N GLY A 94 7.13 8.79 7.10
CA GLY A 94 7.97 7.92 6.27
C GLY A 94 7.30 6.61 5.93
N PHE A 95 7.89 5.82 5.04
CA PHE A 95 7.38 4.52 4.63
C PHE A 95 8.51 3.51 4.35
N GLY A 96 8.16 2.23 4.33
CA GLY A 96 9.06 1.15 3.94
C GLY A 96 10.34 1.13 4.78
N SER A 97 11.50 1.06 4.15
CA SER A 97 12.81 0.95 4.81
C SER A 97 13.25 2.19 5.58
N SER A 98 12.55 3.33 5.43
CA SER A 98 12.87 4.55 6.19
C SER A 98 12.46 4.49 7.66
N LYS A 99 11.68 3.48 8.08
CA LYS A 99 11.09 3.33 9.42
C LYS A 99 12.03 3.70 10.56
N TRP A 100 13.15 2.99 10.62
CA TRP A 100 14.06 3.13 11.76
C TRP A 100 14.82 4.45 11.78
N ALA A 101 15.18 4.98 10.59
CA ALA A 101 15.85 6.27 10.49
C ALA A 101 14.92 7.42 10.89
N VAL A 102 13.64 7.37 10.48
CA VAL A 102 12.64 8.39 10.84
C VAL A 102 12.29 8.32 12.32
N ARG A 103 12.12 7.11 12.86
CA ARG A 103 11.88 6.90 14.29
C ARG A 103 13.03 7.44 15.13
N GLU A 104 14.27 7.01 14.87
CA GLU A 104 15.46 7.47 15.59
C GLU A 104 15.64 9.00 15.50
N ALA A 105 15.34 9.58 14.33
CA ALA A 105 15.39 11.04 14.17
C ALA A 105 14.35 11.74 15.05
N ALA A 106 13.13 11.22 15.12
CA ALA A 106 12.08 11.80 15.97
C ALA A 106 12.46 11.69 17.45
N GLU A 107 12.95 10.52 17.91
CA GLU A 107 13.40 10.30 19.28
C GLU A 107 14.52 11.32 19.67
N LYS A 108 15.54 11.49 18.83
CA LYS A 108 16.63 12.43 19.05
C LYS A 108 16.21 13.91 19.00
N LEU A 109 15.21 14.24 18.17
CA LEU A 109 14.63 15.59 18.15
C LEU A 109 13.83 15.86 19.43
N GLN A 110 13.07 14.88 19.92
CA GLN A 110 12.35 14.97 21.19
C GLN A 110 13.30 15.17 22.38
N GLU A 111 14.44 14.47 22.42
CA GLU A 111 15.50 14.68 23.44
C GLU A 111 16.02 16.12 23.44
N LYS A 112 15.96 16.83 22.30
CA LYS A 112 16.31 18.24 22.17
C LYS A 112 15.16 19.21 22.47
N GLY A 113 14.00 18.69 22.87
CA GLY A 113 12.81 19.48 23.19
C GLY A 113 11.89 19.77 22.02
N GLU A 114 12.17 19.22 20.83
CA GLU A 114 11.29 19.37 19.66
C GLU A 114 9.99 18.55 19.83
N LYS A 115 8.87 19.14 19.41
CA LYS A 115 7.54 18.51 19.49
C LYS A 115 7.21 17.75 18.22
N VAL A 116 7.90 16.64 18.00
CA VAL A 116 7.75 15.81 16.80
C VAL A 116 7.27 14.41 17.16
N ALA A 117 6.64 13.72 16.19
CA ALA A 117 6.39 12.29 16.23
C ALA A 117 6.76 11.68 14.87
N ALA A 118 7.23 10.42 14.86
CA ALA A 118 7.38 9.67 13.63
C ALA A 118 6.06 8.95 13.30
N VAL A 119 5.65 9.02 12.04
CA VAL A 119 4.50 8.27 11.49
C VAL A 119 5.00 7.40 10.35
N HIS A 120 4.92 6.10 10.51
CA HIS A 120 5.41 5.14 9.53
C HIS A 120 4.25 4.42 8.82
N PHE A 121 4.29 4.45 7.50
CA PHE A 121 3.36 3.71 6.65
C PHE A 121 3.99 2.38 6.21
N PRO A 122 3.55 1.23 6.76
CA PRO A 122 4.02 -0.08 6.30
C PRO A 122 3.46 -0.44 4.93
N GLN A 123 2.33 0.17 4.54
CA GLN A 123 1.68 0.05 3.25
C GLN A 123 1.35 1.44 2.71
N VAL A 124 1.68 1.67 1.42
CA VAL A 124 1.48 2.98 0.79
C VAL A 124 0.32 3.01 -0.21
N PHE A 125 -0.10 1.85 -0.74
CA PHE A 125 -1.23 1.80 -1.66
C PHE A 125 -2.01 0.47 -1.56
N PRO A 126 -3.35 0.52 -1.51
CA PRO A 126 -4.13 1.73 -1.26
C PRO A 126 -3.77 2.33 0.10
N LEU A 127 -3.91 3.66 0.26
CA LEU A 127 -3.68 4.28 1.55
C LEU A 127 -4.66 3.73 2.59
N PRO A 128 -4.19 3.48 3.83
CA PRO A 128 -5.06 3.08 4.95
C PRO A 128 -6.20 4.07 5.14
N LYS A 129 -7.38 3.56 5.52
CA LYS A 129 -8.59 4.38 5.69
C LYS A 129 -8.43 5.48 6.75
N GLU A 130 -7.60 5.24 7.76
CA GLU A 130 -7.29 6.17 8.85
C GLU A 130 -6.36 7.31 8.45
N THR A 131 -5.77 7.27 7.24
CA THR A 131 -4.71 8.22 6.80
C THR A 131 -5.12 9.68 6.96
N VAL A 132 -6.34 10.04 6.53
CA VAL A 132 -6.82 11.43 6.59
C VAL A 132 -6.99 11.87 8.03
N GLU A 133 -7.71 11.10 8.85
CA GLU A 133 -7.96 11.40 10.27
C GLU A 133 -6.64 11.49 11.04
N LEU A 134 -5.75 10.54 10.83
CA LEU A 134 -4.45 10.48 11.49
C LEU A 134 -3.61 11.72 11.19
N LEU A 135 -3.39 12.03 9.90
CA LEU A 135 -2.47 13.10 9.51
C LEU A 135 -3.06 14.48 9.73
N SER A 136 -4.38 14.65 9.59
CA SER A 136 -5.05 15.94 9.92
C SER A 136 -4.98 16.27 11.41
N GLY A 137 -4.63 15.34 12.27
CA GLY A 137 -4.39 15.57 13.69
C GLY A 137 -3.07 16.28 14.01
N TYR A 138 -2.19 16.45 13.02
CA TYR A 138 -0.91 17.17 13.20
C TYR A 138 -0.99 18.59 12.64
N LYS A 139 -0.29 19.53 13.28
CA LYS A 139 -0.20 20.91 12.80
C LYS A 139 0.76 21.08 11.63
N LYS A 140 1.82 20.28 11.58
CA LYS A 140 2.84 20.28 10.53
C LYS A 140 3.14 18.85 10.08
N ILE A 141 3.19 18.63 8.77
CA ILE A 141 3.49 17.34 8.16
C ILE A 141 4.76 17.48 7.32
N ILE A 142 5.79 16.72 7.65
CA ILE A 142 7.04 16.64 6.91
C ILE A 142 7.21 15.25 6.36
N VAL A 143 7.21 15.08 5.05
CA VAL A 143 7.40 13.79 4.40
C VAL A 143 8.89 13.52 4.22
N VAL A 144 9.31 12.32 4.64
CA VAL A 144 10.70 11.85 4.57
C VAL A 144 10.78 10.66 3.62
N GLU A 145 11.48 10.80 2.50
CA GLU A 145 11.51 9.77 1.47
C GLU A 145 12.82 9.71 0.69
N GLN A 146 13.15 8.48 0.20
CA GLN A 146 14.37 8.22 -0.55
C GLN A 146 14.11 8.19 -2.06
N ASN A 147 13.60 9.30 -2.59
CA ASN A 147 13.48 9.54 -4.03
C ASN A 147 13.55 11.04 -4.33
N ALA A 148 13.86 11.37 -5.57
CA ALA A 148 14.06 12.75 -5.99
C ALA A 148 12.77 13.55 -6.17
N THR A 149 11.65 12.87 -6.44
CA THR A 149 10.44 13.51 -6.96
C THR A 149 9.31 13.65 -5.95
N GLY A 150 9.48 13.18 -4.70
CA GLY A 150 8.44 13.25 -3.69
C GLY A 150 7.24 12.36 -4.04
N GLN A 151 7.47 11.07 -4.31
CA GLN A 151 6.42 10.17 -4.80
C GLN A 151 5.36 9.91 -3.74
N PHE A 152 5.77 9.72 -2.49
CA PHE A 152 4.83 9.48 -1.41
C PHE A 152 4.08 10.76 -1.00
N GLU A 153 4.76 11.90 -0.99
CA GLU A 153 4.14 13.21 -0.80
C GLU A 153 3.02 13.46 -1.84
N LYS A 154 3.31 13.17 -3.12
CA LYS A 154 2.32 13.29 -4.21
C LYS A 154 1.16 12.30 -4.06
N LEU A 155 1.44 11.08 -3.59
CA LEU A 155 0.42 10.08 -3.33
C LEU A 155 -0.51 10.52 -2.20
N LEU A 156 0.02 11.04 -1.09
CA LEU A 156 -0.77 11.58 0.01
C LEU A 156 -1.67 12.73 -0.45
N LEU A 157 -1.14 13.62 -1.29
CA LEU A 157 -1.93 14.71 -1.85
C LEU A 157 -3.02 14.20 -2.81
N GLY A 158 -2.67 13.29 -3.73
CA GLY A 158 -3.61 12.79 -4.75
C GLY A 158 -4.72 11.89 -4.20
N GLU A 159 -4.37 11.00 -3.27
CA GLU A 159 -5.30 9.98 -2.76
C GLU A 159 -6.04 10.40 -1.47
N ALA A 160 -5.46 11.29 -0.68
CA ALA A 160 -5.98 11.68 0.62
C ALA A 160 -6.21 13.19 0.78
N GLY A 161 -5.81 14.02 -0.18
CA GLY A 161 -5.90 15.48 -0.07
C GLY A 161 -4.94 16.07 0.99
N ILE A 162 -3.99 15.29 1.47
CA ILE A 162 -3.03 15.70 2.50
C ILE A 162 -1.85 16.43 1.84
N LYS A 163 -1.74 17.73 2.10
CA LYS A 163 -0.62 18.54 1.67
C LYS A 163 0.46 18.56 2.74
N ALA A 164 1.67 18.17 2.38
CA ALA A 164 2.82 18.29 3.28
C ALA A 164 3.26 19.76 3.42
N ASP A 165 3.73 20.13 4.61
CA ASP A 165 4.29 21.46 4.92
C ASP A 165 5.78 21.50 4.60
N GLY A 166 6.43 20.33 4.49
CA GLY A 166 7.84 20.21 4.16
C GLY A 166 8.19 18.81 3.68
N SER A 167 9.39 18.70 3.10
CA SER A 167 9.86 17.44 2.52
C SER A 167 11.36 17.28 2.74
N ILE A 168 11.76 16.12 3.27
CA ILE A 168 13.16 15.72 3.41
C ILE A 168 13.41 14.59 2.43
N ARG A 169 14.20 14.84 1.40
CA ARG A 169 14.46 13.89 0.33
C ARG A 169 15.94 13.53 0.24
N LYS A 170 16.23 12.25 0.10
CA LYS A 170 17.58 11.74 -0.09
C LYS A 170 17.61 10.80 -1.30
N PHE A 171 18.43 11.09 -2.28
CA PHE A 171 18.48 10.33 -3.54
C PHE A 171 19.90 10.21 -4.13
N ASP A 172 20.91 10.20 -3.27
CA ASP A 172 22.32 10.08 -3.62
C ASP A 172 22.83 8.62 -3.65
N GLY A 173 21.94 7.64 -3.57
CA GLY A 173 22.26 6.21 -3.56
C GLY A 173 22.74 5.67 -2.21
N ARG A 174 22.87 6.51 -1.19
CA ARG A 174 23.24 6.09 0.17
C ARG A 174 22.00 5.93 1.08
N PRO A 175 22.06 5.06 2.09
CA PRO A 175 20.96 4.90 3.05
C PRO A 175 20.57 6.21 3.72
N LEU A 176 19.27 6.36 4.01
CA LEU A 176 18.76 7.43 4.85
C LEU A 176 19.20 7.18 6.30
N THR A 177 19.65 8.22 6.98
CA THR A 177 20.08 8.14 8.39
C THR A 177 19.34 9.16 9.24
N ALA A 178 19.21 8.87 10.53
CA ALA A 178 18.63 9.82 11.48
C ALA A 178 19.37 11.17 11.49
N LYS A 179 20.70 11.15 11.41
CA LYS A 179 21.52 12.38 11.33
C LYS A 179 21.11 13.23 10.12
N TYR A 180 20.98 12.62 8.92
CA TYR A 180 20.58 13.36 7.72
C TYR A 180 19.19 14.01 7.89
N ILE A 181 18.25 13.29 8.50
CA ILE A 181 16.90 13.81 8.75
C ILE A 181 16.95 15.00 9.73
N ILE A 182 17.70 14.87 10.83
CA ILE A 182 17.84 15.92 11.84
C ILE A 182 18.48 17.18 11.26
N ASP A 183 19.58 17.03 10.52
CA ASP A 183 20.27 18.15 9.88
C ASP A 183 19.35 18.85 8.88
N SER A 184 18.59 18.10 8.07
CA SER A 184 17.62 18.65 7.12
C SER A 184 16.41 19.30 7.81
N TYR A 185 15.91 18.72 8.90
CA TYR A 185 14.80 19.27 9.69
C TYR A 185 15.13 20.67 10.22
N SER A 186 16.37 20.87 10.67
CA SER A 186 16.83 22.16 11.22
C SER A 186 16.88 23.29 10.17
N THR A 187 16.69 22.98 8.90
CA THR A 187 16.70 23.96 7.79
C THR A 187 15.31 24.22 7.20
N LEU A 188 14.25 23.55 7.72
CA LEU A 188 12.85 23.72 7.33
C LEU A 188 12.14 24.75 8.22
#